data_78ebfe3c1d2017be9282c07b6d398487
#
_entry.id   78ebfe3c1d2017be9282c07b6d398487
#
_cell.length_a   1.000
_cell.length_b   1.000
_cell.length_c   1.000
_cell.angle_alpha   90.00
_cell.angle_beta   90.00
_cell.angle_gamma   90.00
#
_symmetry.space_group_name_H-M   'P 1'
#
loop_
_entity.id
_entity.type
_entity.pdbx_description
1 polymer ?
#
loop_
_entity_poly.entity_id
_entity_poly.type
_entity_poly.pdbx_seq_one_letter_code
_entity_poly.pdbx_strand_id
1 'polypeptide(L)'
;MAGQNITAADAIIELVIAELYPSGFNLEQFEAQNIFEMGDTDMAEYQRSADGKLLVGFVYGDLPWTFHLAASSPSIKYIDNWQTTQMTTRSVLRVNGTVILPSLGKKYIMTNGVLQRARRMPSAGRVLQPVTGLIQWETVTPADYSA
;
A
#
# COMPACT_ATOMS: atom_id res chain seq x y z
N MET A 1 33.00 4.00 5.12
CA MET A 1 31.67 3.42 4.93
C MET A 1 31.04 4.00 3.66
N ALA A 2 30.51 3.15 2.84
CA ALA A 2 29.80 3.62 1.66
C ALA A 2 28.57 4.44 2.05
N GLY A 3 28.15 5.33 1.15
CA GLY A 3 26.93 6.07 1.35
C GLY A 3 25.73 5.17 1.45
N GLN A 4 24.67 5.70 2.04
CA GLN A 4 23.42 4.98 2.20
C GLN A 4 22.68 4.88 0.87
N ASN A 5 22.26 3.69 0.52
CA ASN A 5 21.46 3.46 -0.70
C ASN A 5 19.98 3.70 -0.42
N ILE A 6 19.27 4.19 -1.44
CA ILE A 6 17.82 4.36 -1.38
C ILE A 6 17.13 3.61 -2.52
N THR A 7 17.66 2.43 -2.84
CA THR A 7 17.15 1.61 -3.93
C THR A 7 15.84 0.95 -3.53
N ALA A 8 14.82 1.08 -4.37
CA ALA A 8 13.52 0.44 -4.14
C ALA A 8 13.36 -0.86 -4.92
N ALA A 9 14.29 -1.18 -5.80
CA ALA A 9 14.18 -2.37 -6.66
C ALA A 9 14.17 -3.69 -5.88
N ASP A 10 14.73 -3.70 -4.67
CA ASP A 10 14.78 -4.87 -3.80
C ASP A 10 13.70 -4.86 -2.71
N ALA A 11 12.72 -3.97 -2.83
CA ALA A 11 11.59 -3.93 -1.88
C ALA A 11 10.80 -5.24 -1.92
N ILE A 12 10.43 -5.72 -0.75
CA ILE A 12 9.61 -6.93 -0.60
C ILE A 12 8.27 -6.51 -0.03
N ILE A 13 7.20 -6.85 -0.75
CA ILE A 13 5.85 -6.53 -0.33
C ILE A 13 5.05 -7.83 -0.27
N GLU A 14 4.62 -8.19 0.95
CA GLU A 14 3.80 -9.37 1.17
C GLU A 14 2.43 -8.94 1.68
N LEU A 15 1.37 -9.50 1.10
CA LEU A 15 0.00 -9.24 1.51
C LEU A 15 -0.65 -10.56 1.92
N VAL A 16 -1.41 -10.53 3.00
CA VAL A 16 -2.14 -11.70 3.51
C VAL A 16 -3.61 -11.34 3.61
N ILE A 17 -4.43 -12.12 2.94
CA ILE A 17 -5.89 -12.01 3.03
C ILE A 17 -6.38 -13.31 3.66
N ALA A 18 -6.74 -13.24 4.95
CA ALA A 18 -7.02 -14.44 5.73
C ALA A 18 -8.13 -15.31 5.14
N GLU A 19 -9.11 -14.70 4.50
CA GLU A 19 -10.26 -15.41 3.94
C GLU A 19 -10.01 -15.96 2.52
N LEU A 20 -8.98 -15.45 1.83
CA LEU A 20 -8.72 -15.81 0.44
C LEU A 20 -7.32 -16.38 0.23
N TYR A 21 -6.32 -15.76 0.81
CA TYR A 21 -4.92 -16.17 0.71
C TYR A 21 -4.28 -16.19 2.09
N PRO A 22 -4.59 -17.17 2.93
CA PRO A 22 -4.08 -17.21 4.31
C PRO A 22 -2.56 -17.40 4.40
N SER A 23 -1.94 -17.98 3.36
CA SER A 23 -0.49 -18.10 3.29
C SER A 23 0.21 -16.83 2.82
N GLY A 24 -0.58 -15.88 2.32
CA GLY A 24 -0.04 -14.64 1.77
C GLY A 24 0.45 -14.76 0.34
N PHE A 25 0.72 -13.63 -0.25
CA PHE A 25 1.34 -13.55 -1.57
C PHE A 25 2.21 -12.31 -1.65
N ASN A 26 3.23 -12.36 -2.50
CA ASN A 26 4.11 -11.23 -2.73
C ASN A 26 3.67 -10.47 -3.97
N LEU A 27 3.80 -9.14 -3.92
CA LEU A 27 3.64 -8.32 -5.10
C LEU A 27 4.97 -8.31 -5.86
N GLU A 28 4.93 -8.67 -7.12
CA GLU A 28 6.11 -8.81 -7.96
C GLU A 28 5.95 -8.04 -9.26
N GLN A 29 7.06 -7.75 -9.90
CA GLN A 29 7.12 -7.10 -11.22
C GLN A 29 6.38 -5.76 -11.21
N PHE A 30 6.93 -4.83 -10.44
CA PHE A 30 6.37 -3.48 -10.30
C PHE A 30 6.67 -2.64 -11.54
N GLU A 31 5.92 -1.54 -11.65
CA GLU A 31 6.26 -0.49 -12.60
C GLU A 31 7.65 0.07 -12.28
N ALA A 32 8.43 0.39 -13.32
CA ALA A 32 9.82 0.81 -13.15
C ALA A 32 9.96 2.15 -12.43
N GLN A 33 9.02 3.07 -12.63
CA GLN A 33 9.11 4.43 -12.07
C GLN A 33 8.48 4.54 -10.69
N ASN A 34 7.36 3.86 -10.49
CA ASN A 34 6.63 3.90 -9.23
C ASN A 34 6.29 2.49 -8.79
N ILE A 35 6.83 2.08 -7.64
CA ILE A 35 6.51 0.76 -7.09
C ILE A 35 5.31 0.87 -6.18
N PHE A 36 5.36 1.79 -5.23
CA PHE A 36 4.22 2.10 -4.38
C PHE A 36 4.34 3.54 -3.87
N GLU A 37 3.23 4.07 -3.40
CA GLU A 37 3.19 5.41 -2.82
C GLU A 37 2.34 5.39 -1.56
N MET A 38 2.76 6.15 -0.57
CA MET A 38 1.99 6.36 0.64
C MET A 38 1.58 7.82 0.70
N GLY A 39 0.28 8.07 0.82
CA GLY A 39 -0.21 9.44 0.97
C GLY A 39 0.05 10.00 2.35
N ASP A 40 -0.06 11.29 2.47
CA ASP A 40 0.09 11.98 3.75
C ASP A 40 -1.07 11.64 4.68
N THR A 41 -0.78 11.60 5.97
CA THR A 41 -1.77 11.31 7.00
C THR A 41 -1.93 12.53 7.90
N ASP A 42 -3.16 13.00 8.04
CA ASP A 42 -3.45 14.07 8.99
C ASP A 42 -3.47 13.50 10.40
N MET A 43 -2.75 14.17 11.31
CA MET A 43 -2.65 13.75 12.70
C MET A 43 -3.28 14.74 13.66
N ALA A 44 -3.54 15.95 13.20
CA ALA A 44 -4.08 17.01 14.04
C ALA A 44 -4.94 17.97 13.24
N GLU A 45 -6.01 18.43 13.86
CA GLU A 45 -6.76 19.59 13.39
C GLU A 45 -6.42 20.77 14.28
N TYR A 46 -6.42 21.96 13.69
CA TYR A 46 -6.11 23.15 14.45
C TYR A 46 -7.09 24.27 14.11
N GLN A 47 -7.22 25.18 15.06
CA GLN A 47 -7.95 26.44 14.88
C GLN A 47 -7.16 27.54 15.54
N ARG A 48 -7.32 28.75 15.02
CA ARG A 48 -6.77 29.93 15.69
C ARG A 48 -7.89 30.70 16.35
N SER A 49 -7.68 31.03 17.63
CA SER A 49 -8.61 31.91 18.32
C SER A 49 -8.40 33.35 17.87
N ALA A 50 -9.35 34.22 18.21
CA ALA A 50 -9.29 35.63 17.82
C ALA A 50 -8.06 36.36 18.40
N ASP A 51 -7.52 35.88 19.50
CA ASP A 51 -6.30 36.43 20.13
C ASP A 51 -5.01 35.78 19.63
N GLY A 52 -5.10 34.93 18.59
CA GLY A 52 -3.96 34.34 17.93
C GLY A 52 -3.44 33.05 18.52
N LYS A 53 -4.12 32.47 19.50
CA LYS A 53 -3.71 31.20 20.08
C LYS A 53 -4.02 30.04 19.13
N LEU A 54 -3.10 29.06 19.06
CA LEU A 54 -3.26 27.86 18.28
C LEU A 54 -3.94 26.79 19.14
N LEU A 55 -5.14 26.39 18.73
CA LEU A 55 -5.89 25.33 19.40
C LEU A 55 -5.80 24.07 18.54
N VAL A 56 -5.40 22.94 19.14
CA VAL A 56 -5.15 21.71 18.39
C VAL A 56 -5.91 20.53 18.99
N GLY A 57 -6.31 19.61 18.13
CA GLY A 57 -6.90 18.35 18.54
C GLY A 57 -6.31 17.22 17.73
N PHE A 58 -6.17 16.05 18.33
CA PHE A 58 -5.69 14.85 17.63
C PHE A 58 -6.81 14.27 16.77
N VAL A 59 -6.46 13.86 15.54
CA VAL A 59 -7.39 13.17 14.64
C VAL A 59 -6.75 11.91 14.11
N TYR A 60 -7.59 10.92 13.80
CA TYR A 60 -7.15 9.72 13.08
C TYR A 60 -7.33 9.97 11.59
N GLY A 61 -6.21 10.14 10.90
CA GLY A 61 -6.25 10.37 9.46
C GLY A 61 -6.25 9.08 8.66
N ASP A 62 -6.48 9.22 7.36
CA ASP A 62 -6.43 8.11 6.44
C ASP A 62 -4.99 7.67 6.18
N LEU A 63 -4.81 6.39 5.87
CA LEU A 63 -3.52 5.81 5.51
C LEU A 63 -3.62 5.20 4.12
N PRO A 64 -3.68 6.04 3.07
CA PRO A 64 -3.82 5.54 1.70
C PRO A 64 -2.48 5.04 1.17
N TRP A 65 -2.49 3.85 0.61
CA TRP A 65 -1.30 3.23 0.04
C TRP A 65 -1.63 2.72 -1.35
N THR A 66 -0.92 3.22 -2.35
CA THR A 66 -1.15 2.89 -3.76
C THR A 66 0.01 2.05 -4.26
N PHE A 67 -0.30 0.92 -4.89
CA PHE A 67 0.71 0.08 -5.52
C PHE A 67 0.55 0.13 -7.04
N HIS A 68 1.66 -0.07 -7.73
CA HIS A 68 1.73 -0.03 -9.20
C HIS A 68 2.39 -1.31 -9.70
N LEU A 69 1.65 -2.12 -10.43
CA LEU A 69 2.16 -3.36 -11.00
C LEU A 69 2.24 -3.23 -12.52
N ALA A 70 3.31 -3.76 -13.11
CA ALA A 70 3.38 -3.86 -14.56
C ALA A 70 2.23 -4.72 -15.07
N ALA A 71 1.75 -4.45 -16.29
CA ALA A 71 0.60 -5.17 -16.83
C ALA A 71 0.84 -6.67 -16.95
N SER A 72 2.11 -7.08 -17.04
CA SER A 72 2.50 -8.49 -17.15
C SER A 72 2.82 -9.14 -15.79
N SER A 73 2.63 -8.42 -14.68
CA SER A 73 2.98 -8.94 -13.35
C SER A 73 2.20 -10.21 -13.01
N PRO A 74 2.89 -11.26 -12.51
CA PRO A 74 2.18 -12.46 -12.09
C PRO A 74 1.29 -12.23 -10.86
N SER A 75 1.50 -11.14 -10.13
CA SER A 75 0.69 -10.82 -8.94
C SER A 75 -0.70 -10.30 -9.28
N ILE A 76 -0.93 -9.89 -10.53
CA ILE A 76 -2.23 -9.35 -10.95
C ILE A 76 -3.35 -10.39 -10.75
N LYS A 77 -3.06 -11.68 -10.92
CA LYS A 77 -4.06 -12.73 -10.70
C LYS A 77 -4.62 -12.72 -9.27
N TYR A 78 -3.79 -12.39 -8.29
CA TYR A 78 -4.23 -12.30 -6.90
C TYR A 78 -5.16 -11.10 -6.69
N ILE A 79 -4.82 -9.98 -7.30
CA ILE A 79 -5.63 -8.76 -7.23
C ILE A 79 -6.98 -8.97 -7.95
N ASP A 80 -6.96 -9.60 -9.12
CA ASP A 80 -8.18 -9.90 -9.86
C ASP A 80 -9.10 -10.82 -9.07
N ASN A 81 -8.55 -11.85 -8.46
CA ASN A 81 -9.32 -12.79 -7.65
C ASN A 81 -9.91 -12.11 -6.41
N TRP A 82 -9.13 -11.23 -5.78
CA TRP A 82 -9.57 -10.44 -4.64
C TRP A 82 -10.77 -9.56 -5.03
N GLN A 83 -10.65 -8.82 -6.13
CA GLN A 83 -11.73 -7.97 -6.61
C GLN A 83 -12.98 -8.79 -6.98
N THR A 84 -12.78 -9.90 -7.69
CA THR A 84 -13.88 -10.76 -8.11
C THR A 84 -14.63 -11.35 -6.90
N THR A 85 -13.89 -11.79 -5.88
CA THR A 85 -14.48 -12.34 -4.67
C THR A 85 -15.29 -11.28 -3.92
N GLN A 86 -14.75 -10.07 -3.80
CA GLN A 86 -15.48 -8.98 -3.15
C GLN A 86 -16.77 -8.62 -3.89
N MET A 87 -16.73 -8.61 -5.21
CA MET A 87 -17.91 -8.28 -6.01
C MET A 87 -18.94 -9.40 -5.98
N THR A 88 -18.52 -10.65 -5.95
CA THR A 88 -19.42 -11.80 -5.91
C THR A 88 -20.10 -11.93 -4.55
N THR A 89 -19.35 -11.78 -3.47
CA THR A 89 -19.88 -11.93 -2.10
C THR A 89 -20.48 -10.63 -1.57
N ARG A 90 -20.22 -9.51 -2.23
CA ARG A 90 -20.63 -8.17 -1.80
C ARG A 90 -20.17 -7.84 -0.40
N SER A 91 -18.99 -8.32 -0.05
CA SER A 91 -18.37 -8.04 1.24
C SER A 91 -16.93 -7.61 1.04
N VAL A 92 -16.38 -6.92 2.03
CA VAL A 92 -15.02 -6.42 1.99
C VAL A 92 -14.11 -7.41 2.70
N LEU A 93 -13.04 -7.84 2.00
CA LEU A 93 -12.03 -8.71 2.57
C LEU A 93 -10.92 -7.85 3.17
N ARG A 94 -10.54 -8.15 4.40
CA ARG A 94 -9.47 -7.44 5.09
C ARG A 94 -8.13 -8.02 4.71
N VAL A 95 -7.12 -7.15 4.65
CA VAL A 95 -5.77 -7.53 4.29
C VAL A 95 -4.78 -7.02 5.32
N ASN A 96 -3.76 -7.80 5.58
CA ASN A 96 -2.59 -7.38 6.35
C ASN A 96 -1.39 -7.45 5.43
N GLY A 97 -0.42 -6.57 5.64
CA GLY A 97 0.72 -6.53 4.76
C GLY A 97 2.00 -6.12 5.46
N THR A 98 3.11 -6.42 4.80
CA THR A 98 4.43 -6.02 5.26
C THR A 98 5.23 -5.53 4.06
N VAL A 99 5.83 -4.36 4.21
CA VAL A 99 6.75 -3.80 3.23
C VAL A 99 8.13 -3.79 3.85
N ILE A 100 9.09 -4.45 3.20
CA ILE A 100 10.48 -4.49 3.65
C ILE A 100 11.32 -3.71 2.65
N LEU A 101 12.07 -2.74 3.17
CA LEU A 101 12.99 -1.92 2.38
C LEU A 101 14.41 -2.21 2.85
N PRO A 102 15.07 -3.25 2.30
CA PRO A 102 16.39 -3.66 2.77
C PRO A 102 17.46 -2.58 2.66
N SER A 103 17.39 -1.75 1.63
CA SER A 103 18.37 -0.69 1.43
C SER A 103 18.30 0.39 2.50
N LEU A 104 17.15 0.58 3.15
CA LEU A 104 17.01 1.50 4.26
C LEU A 104 17.10 0.81 5.62
N GLY A 105 17.09 -0.51 5.64
CA GLY A 105 17.04 -1.26 6.89
C GLY A 105 15.73 -1.08 7.64
N LYS A 106 14.63 -0.88 6.94
CA LYS A 106 13.32 -0.63 7.52
C LYS A 106 12.27 -1.59 7.04
N LYS A 107 11.30 -1.84 7.92
CA LYS A 107 10.14 -2.67 7.65
C LYS A 107 8.91 -1.94 8.12
N TYR A 108 7.85 -2.00 7.34
CA TYR A 108 6.57 -1.38 7.70
C TYR A 108 5.51 -2.47 7.81
N ILE A 109 4.89 -2.55 8.97
CA ILE A 109 3.82 -3.52 9.23
C ILE A 109 2.50 -2.80 9.09
N MET A 110 1.69 -3.25 8.13
CA MET A 110 0.40 -2.64 7.82
C MET A 110 -0.70 -3.61 8.19
N THR A 111 -1.69 -3.14 8.93
CA THR A 111 -2.72 -4.02 9.46
C THR A 111 -4.11 -3.55 9.10
N ASN A 112 -5.00 -4.51 8.93
CA ASN A 112 -6.44 -4.33 8.79
C ASN A 112 -6.80 -3.36 7.67
N GLY A 113 -6.24 -3.61 6.48
CA GLY A 113 -6.50 -2.79 5.32
C GLY A 113 -7.69 -3.26 4.51
N VAL A 114 -8.16 -2.39 3.63
CA VAL A 114 -9.20 -2.71 2.65
C VAL A 114 -8.80 -2.21 1.29
N LEU A 115 -9.10 -2.99 0.27
CA LEU A 115 -8.88 -2.57 -1.11
C LEU A 115 -10.03 -1.64 -1.50
N GLN A 116 -9.73 -0.34 -1.49
CA GLN A 116 -10.74 0.67 -1.77
C GLN A 116 -11.05 0.79 -3.24
N ARG A 117 -10.02 0.75 -4.07
CA ARG A 117 -10.18 0.80 -5.52
C ARG A 117 -9.00 0.14 -6.20
N ALA A 118 -9.25 -0.44 -7.37
CA ALA A 118 -8.22 -1.00 -8.22
C ALA A 118 -8.73 -1.05 -9.65
N ARG A 119 -7.81 -1.06 -10.59
CA ARG A 119 -8.19 -1.25 -11.99
C ARG A 119 -8.49 -2.70 -12.25
N ARG A 120 -9.64 -2.95 -12.87
CA ARG A 120 -10.01 -4.31 -13.28
C ARG A 120 -9.24 -4.77 -14.51
N MET A 121 -8.74 -3.84 -15.30
CA MET A 121 -8.13 -4.13 -16.59
C MET A 121 -7.05 -3.08 -16.87
N PRO A 122 -5.88 -3.49 -17.38
CA PRO A 122 -4.88 -2.50 -17.77
C PRO A 122 -5.40 -1.61 -18.89
N SER A 123 -5.04 -0.33 -18.85
CA SER A 123 -5.33 0.56 -19.96
C SER A 123 -4.39 0.24 -21.11
N ALA A 124 -4.88 0.39 -22.33
CA ALA A 124 -4.12 0.10 -23.54
C ALA A 124 -3.81 1.37 -24.31
N GLY A 125 -2.53 1.61 -24.56
CA GLY A 125 -2.05 2.61 -25.48
C GLY A 125 -1.22 1.89 -26.52
N ARG A 126 -0.01 2.38 -26.80
CA ARG A 126 0.93 1.61 -27.63
C ARG A 126 1.35 0.32 -26.94
N VAL A 127 1.46 0.39 -25.62
CA VAL A 127 1.71 -0.77 -24.77
C VAL A 127 0.67 -0.76 -23.65
N LEU A 128 0.51 -1.89 -22.98
CA LEU A 128 -0.38 -1.96 -21.83
C LEU A 128 0.21 -1.15 -20.68
N GLN A 129 -0.65 -0.38 -20.03
CA GLN A 129 -0.25 0.49 -18.93
C GLN A 129 -0.27 -0.28 -17.61
N PRO A 130 0.50 0.18 -16.61
CA PRO A 130 0.50 -0.46 -15.29
C PRO A 130 -0.87 -0.50 -14.64
N VAL A 131 -1.08 -1.52 -13.81
CA VAL A 131 -2.29 -1.68 -13.00
C VAL A 131 -2.03 -1.11 -11.63
N THR A 132 -2.92 -0.24 -11.16
CA THR A 132 -2.79 0.40 -9.85
C THR A 132 -3.93 -0.01 -8.94
N GLY A 133 -3.64 -0.04 -7.64
CA GLY A 133 -4.66 -0.29 -6.64
C GLY A 133 -4.39 0.55 -5.39
N LEU A 134 -5.47 0.93 -4.73
CA LEU A 134 -5.40 1.74 -3.51
C LEU A 134 -5.95 0.93 -2.34
N ILE A 135 -5.12 0.79 -1.30
CA ILE A 135 -5.49 0.13 -0.05
C ILE A 135 -5.48 1.17 1.06
N GLN A 136 -6.58 1.25 1.81
CA GLN A 136 -6.62 2.06 3.02
C GLN A 136 -6.30 1.17 4.21
N TRP A 137 -5.31 1.56 5.00
CA TRP A 137 -4.85 0.79 6.15
C TRP A 137 -5.37 1.38 7.45
N GLU A 138 -5.64 0.51 8.43
CA GLU A 138 -5.98 0.97 9.77
C GLU A 138 -4.74 1.46 10.51
N THR A 139 -3.64 0.68 10.45
CA THR A 139 -2.38 1.08 11.06
C THR A 139 -1.20 0.75 10.16
N VAL A 140 -0.18 1.59 10.21
CA VAL A 140 1.12 1.36 9.57
C VAL A 140 2.18 1.62 10.63
N THR A 141 2.91 0.59 11.01
CA THR A 141 3.90 0.67 12.08
C THR A 141 5.29 0.48 11.50
N PRO A 142 6.20 1.45 11.64
CA PRO A 142 7.58 1.27 11.22
C PRO A 142 8.36 0.43 12.20
N ALA A 143 9.32 -0.34 11.70
CA ALA A 143 10.23 -1.14 12.50
C ALA A 143 11.57 -1.22 11.81
N ASP A 144 12.60 -1.57 12.55
CA ASP A 144 13.92 -1.80 11.98
C ASP A 144 13.98 -3.19 11.35
N TYR A 145 14.73 -3.29 10.25
CA TYR A 145 14.94 -4.56 9.56
C TYR A 145 16.44 -4.77 9.38
N SER A 146 16.91 -5.94 9.77
CA SER A 146 18.27 -6.37 9.49
C SER A 146 18.24 -7.71 8.79
N ALA A 147 18.95 -7.78 7.68
CA ALA A 147 19.02 -9.01 6.90
C ALA A 147 19.97 -10.03 7.55
#